data_23a3a02f0aad4d0d82018a0e5ee4fcd7
#
_entry.id   23a3a02f0aad4d0d82018a0e5ee4fcd7
#
_cell.length_a   1.000
_cell.length_b   1.000
_cell.length_c   1.000
_cell.angle_alpha   90.00
_cell.angle_beta   90.00
_cell.angle_gamma   90.00
#
_symmetry.space_group_name_H-M   'P 1'
#
loop_
_entity.id
_entity.type
_entity.pdbx_description
1 polymer ?
#
loop_
_entity_poly.entity_id
_entity_poly.type
_entity_poly.pdbx_seq_one_letter_code
_entity_poly.pdbx_strand_id
1 'polypeptide(L)'
;MTAIFSATTVSTNGMRTGRLFRRDTGLSCMVAFDRTLLAGPVEHAVDVRRACEAIVAAGPEAVLLSPGVLKSCGDLFADSGAPRVVLRIDYPMVGDFTLAGEEHHRMIATPAQAQAMGADAVVMCLISGYDDPRREADNLEAVAEAAHQCEAIGLPMIVEAVVWGSREGGRLDAERIARVARIGAELGADLIKAQFTGSPEDMQALAQSCPVPVLVLGGAAMNDDAALARFTRDALDNGARGVIFGRNAWQRESVTQGIERLVGIVHKYGGK
;
A
#
# COMPACT_ATOMS: atom_id res chain seq x y z
N MET A 1 8.98 -6.14 26.69
CA MET A 1 7.75 -5.51 27.23
C MET A 1 6.77 -5.41 26.09
N THR A 2 5.81 -6.31 26.06
CA THR A 2 4.82 -6.50 25.00
C THR A 2 3.94 -5.26 24.95
N ALA A 3 4.11 -4.41 23.95
CA ALA A 3 3.18 -3.33 23.72
C ALA A 3 1.86 -3.96 23.28
N ILE A 4 0.99 -4.15 24.24
CA ILE A 4 -0.39 -4.52 24.04
C ILE A 4 -0.99 -3.44 23.14
N PHE A 5 -1.51 -3.84 21.99
CA PHE A 5 -2.45 -3.06 21.23
C PHE A 5 -3.50 -2.51 22.18
N SER A 6 -3.45 -1.22 22.50
CA SER A 6 -4.61 -0.53 22.96
C SER A 6 -5.58 -0.49 21.78
N ALA A 7 -6.40 -1.51 21.70
CA ALA A 7 -7.53 -1.57 20.81
C ALA A 7 -8.53 -0.52 21.27
N THR A 8 -8.38 0.69 20.78
CA THR A 8 -9.38 1.72 21.03
C THR A 8 -9.48 2.65 19.81
N THR A 9 -9.81 2.05 18.72
CA THR A 9 -10.68 2.67 17.73
C THR A 9 -11.49 1.54 17.13
N VAL A 10 -12.71 1.37 17.59
CA VAL A 10 -13.68 0.52 16.90
C VAL A 10 -14.08 1.29 15.65
N SER A 11 -13.22 1.26 14.64
CA SER A 11 -13.58 1.58 13.28
C SER A 11 -14.69 0.61 12.89
N THR A 12 -15.75 1.08 12.24
CA THR A 12 -16.78 0.25 11.63
C THR A 12 -16.18 -0.81 10.72
N ASN A 13 -14.96 -0.59 10.25
CA ASN A 13 -14.16 -1.44 9.38
C ASN A 13 -13.21 -2.40 10.12
N GLY A 14 -13.15 -2.36 11.45
CA GLY A 14 -12.12 -3.05 12.25
C GLY A 14 -11.99 -4.56 12.00
N MET A 15 -13.11 -5.26 11.76
CA MET A 15 -13.07 -6.68 11.43
C MET A 15 -12.44 -6.96 10.07
N ARG A 16 -12.75 -6.14 9.05
CA ARG A 16 -12.19 -6.30 7.69
C ARG A 16 -10.73 -5.88 7.67
N THR A 17 -10.39 -4.77 8.30
CA THR A 17 -9.01 -4.31 8.47
C THR A 17 -8.14 -5.37 9.14
N GLY A 18 -8.64 -6.03 10.19
CA GLY A 18 -7.93 -7.12 10.87
C GLY A 18 -7.61 -8.32 9.98
N ARG A 19 -8.39 -8.57 8.92
CA ARG A 19 -8.14 -9.64 7.96
C ARG A 19 -6.99 -9.36 6.99
N LEU A 20 -6.50 -8.13 6.94
CA LEU A 20 -5.33 -7.73 6.17
C LEU A 20 -4.01 -8.04 6.88
N PHE A 21 -4.08 -8.55 8.11
CA PHE A 21 -2.93 -8.88 8.94
C PHE A 21 -2.93 -10.36 9.32
N ARG A 22 -1.74 -10.95 9.39
CA ARG A 22 -1.57 -12.31 9.89
C ARG A 22 -1.82 -12.34 11.40
N ARG A 23 -2.63 -13.27 11.84
CA ARG A 23 -3.11 -13.30 13.23
C ARG A 23 -2.01 -13.59 14.26
N ASP A 24 -1.07 -14.44 13.93
CA ASP A 24 0.02 -14.88 14.83
C ASP A 24 1.09 -13.80 15.04
N THR A 25 1.41 -13.03 13.99
CA THR A 25 2.43 -11.97 14.06
C THR A 25 1.84 -10.57 14.21
N GLY A 26 0.58 -10.39 13.84
CA GLY A 26 -0.06 -9.07 13.75
C GLY A 26 0.58 -8.16 12.69
N LEU A 27 1.35 -8.73 11.75
CA LEU A 27 2.01 -8.03 10.65
C LEU A 27 1.33 -8.35 9.32
N SER A 28 1.62 -7.56 8.30
CA SER A 28 1.10 -7.75 6.95
C SER A 28 2.20 -7.66 5.90
N CYS A 29 2.21 -8.61 4.97
CA CYS A 29 2.99 -8.57 3.75
C CYS A 29 2.01 -8.45 2.57
N MET A 30 1.95 -7.29 1.93
CA MET A 30 1.08 -7.08 0.77
C MET A 30 1.92 -6.89 -0.49
N VAL A 31 1.42 -7.39 -1.61
CA VAL A 31 2.06 -7.26 -2.92
C VAL A 31 1.35 -6.18 -3.73
N ALA A 32 2.04 -5.10 -4.09
CA ALA A 32 1.51 -4.07 -4.98
C ALA A 32 1.71 -4.49 -6.45
N PHE A 33 0.65 -4.96 -7.09
CA PHE A 33 0.64 -5.38 -8.51
C PHE A 33 -0.20 -4.43 -9.38
N ASP A 34 -0.32 -3.19 -8.96
CA ASP A 34 -1.06 -2.11 -9.65
C ASP A 34 -0.17 -1.22 -10.52
N ARG A 35 1.16 -1.42 -10.49
CA ARG A 35 2.10 -0.61 -11.27
C ARG A 35 1.89 -0.71 -12.78
N THR A 36 1.40 -1.83 -13.29
CA THR A 36 1.10 -2.00 -14.72
C THR A 36 0.03 -1.04 -15.22
N LEU A 37 -0.84 -0.55 -14.35
CA LEU A 37 -1.80 0.51 -14.66
C LEU A 37 -1.10 1.82 -15.04
N LEU A 38 0.02 2.13 -14.36
CA LEU A 38 0.73 3.40 -14.51
C LEU A 38 1.84 3.32 -15.55
N ALA A 39 2.57 2.22 -15.59
CA ALA A 39 3.77 2.04 -16.39
C ALA A 39 3.54 1.22 -17.68
N GLY A 40 2.33 0.69 -17.89
CA GLY A 40 2.05 -0.24 -18.99
C GLY A 40 2.72 -1.61 -18.78
N PRO A 41 2.99 -2.36 -19.87
CA PRO A 41 3.64 -3.65 -19.77
C PRO A 41 5.08 -3.50 -19.27
N VAL A 42 5.39 -4.18 -18.17
CA VAL A 42 6.71 -4.21 -17.55
C VAL A 42 7.22 -5.66 -17.47
N GLU A 43 8.51 -5.82 -17.42
CA GLU A 43 9.15 -7.13 -17.26
C GLU A 43 8.57 -7.88 -16.05
N HIS A 44 8.40 -9.20 -16.19
CA HIS A 44 7.75 -10.11 -15.21
C HIS A 44 6.24 -9.87 -14.96
N ALA A 45 5.63 -8.90 -15.64
CA ALA A 45 4.19 -8.61 -15.53
C ALA A 45 3.50 -8.46 -16.91
N VAL A 46 4.14 -8.92 -18.00
CA VAL A 46 3.55 -8.94 -19.35
C VAL A 46 2.38 -9.91 -19.40
N ASP A 47 2.54 -11.10 -18.83
CA ASP A 47 1.47 -12.07 -18.62
C ASP A 47 0.88 -11.84 -17.21
N VAL A 48 -0.16 -11.02 -17.16
CA VAL A 48 -0.81 -10.60 -15.92
C VAL A 48 -1.41 -11.79 -15.16
N ARG A 49 -2.01 -12.76 -15.87
CA ARG A 49 -2.63 -13.92 -15.23
C ARG A 49 -1.59 -14.80 -14.57
N ARG A 50 -0.51 -15.13 -15.28
CA ARG A 50 0.60 -15.91 -14.73
C ARG A 50 1.25 -15.23 -13.52
N ALA A 51 1.38 -13.91 -13.55
CA ALA A 51 1.88 -13.16 -12.42
C ALA A 51 0.92 -13.25 -11.21
N CYS A 52 -0.39 -13.13 -11.40
CA CYS A 52 -1.39 -13.29 -10.36
C CYS A 52 -1.38 -14.72 -9.77
N GLU A 53 -1.27 -15.77 -10.61
CA GLU A 53 -1.11 -17.16 -10.16
C GLU A 53 0.11 -17.33 -9.26
N ALA A 54 1.24 -16.75 -9.63
CA ALA A 54 2.47 -16.78 -8.83
C ALA A 54 2.31 -16.03 -7.49
N ILE A 55 1.60 -14.89 -7.48
CA ILE A 55 1.30 -14.13 -6.26
C ILE A 55 0.41 -14.95 -5.32
N VAL A 56 -0.67 -15.54 -5.84
CA VAL A 56 -1.58 -16.37 -5.04
C VAL A 56 -0.84 -17.57 -4.44
N ALA A 57 -0.03 -18.26 -5.24
CA ALA A 57 0.76 -19.41 -4.79
C ALA A 57 1.75 -19.05 -3.66
N ALA A 58 2.30 -17.84 -3.66
CA ALA A 58 3.25 -17.38 -2.66
C ALA A 58 2.61 -16.95 -1.33
N GLY A 59 1.28 -16.74 -1.28
CA GLY A 59 0.50 -16.54 -0.06
C GLY A 59 0.79 -15.29 0.75
N PRO A 60 0.91 -14.08 0.16
CA PRO A 60 0.92 -12.83 0.92
C PRO A 60 -0.45 -12.59 1.57
N GLU A 61 -0.55 -11.69 2.55
CA GLU A 61 -1.83 -11.37 3.20
C GLU A 61 -2.79 -10.66 2.24
N ALA A 62 -2.28 -9.80 1.36
CA ALA A 62 -3.10 -9.11 0.37
C ALA A 62 -2.33 -8.78 -0.91
N VAL A 63 -3.09 -8.46 -1.96
CA VAL A 63 -2.55 -7.97 -3.23
C VAL A 63 -3.29 -6.70 -3.65
N LEU A 64 -2.54 -5.68 -4.08
CA LEU A 64 -3.09 -4.48 -4.69
C LEU A 64 -3.24 -4.71 -6.19
N LEU A 65 -4.45 -4.56 -6.69
CA LEU A 65 -4.79 -4.77 -8.10
C LEU A 65 -5.47 -3.52 -8.70
N SER A 66 -5.29 -3.34 -10.01
CA SER A 66 -6.14 -2.41 -10.76
C SER A 66 -7.50 -3.06 -11.11
N PRO A 67 -8.55 -2.26 -11.43
CA PRO A 67 -9.86 -2.80 -11.79
C PRO A 67 -9.83 -3.78 -12.96
N GLY A 68 -9.03 -3.49 -13.99
CA GLY A 68 -8.88 -4.37 -15.15
C GLY A 68 -8.23 -5.72 -14.82
N VAL A 69 -7.22 -5.72 -13.96
CA VAL A 69 -6.55 -6.95 -13.50
C VAL A 69 -7.52 -7.77 -12.64
N LEU A 70 -8.22 -7.14 -11.68
CA LEU A 70 -9.20 -7.86 -10.88
C LEU A 70 -10.32 -8.47 -11.73
N LYS A 71 -10.80 -7.75 -12.75
CA LYS A 71 -11.83 -8.27 -13.67
C LYS A 71 -11.36 -9.50 -14.44
N SER A 72 -10.08 -9.56 -14.84
CA SER A 72 -9.54 -10.64 -15.67
C SER A 72 -9.00 -11.83 -14.87
N CYS A 73 -8.64 -11.63 -13.60
CA CYS A 73 -7.99 -12.64 -12.76
C CYS A 73 -8.73 -12.89 -11.43
N GLY A 74 -9.94 -12.35 -11.25
CA GLY A 74 -10.70 -12.42 -9.98
C GLY A 74 -11.01 -13.85 -9.53
N ASP A 75 -11.15 -14.78 -10.48
CA ASP A 75 -11.33 -16.20 -10.20
C ASP A 75 -10.20 -16.81 -9.36
N LEU A 76 -8.97 -16.31 -9.48
CA LEU A 76 -7.82 -16.75 -8.69
C LEU A 76 -7.90 -16.37 -7.21
N PHE A 77 -8.73 -15.40 -6.87
CA PHE A 77 -8.91 -14.87 -5.52
C PHE A 77 -10.22 -15.31 -4.85
N ALA A 78 -10.96 -16.21 -5.50
CA ALA A 78 -12.24 -16.68 -4.99
C ALA A 78 -12.14 -17.68 -3.82
N ASP A 79 -10.99 -18.33 -3.67
CA ASP A 79 -10.74 -19.29 -2.59
C ASP A 79 -10.56 -18.56 -1.26
N SER A 80 -11.06 -19.15 -0.17
CA SER A 80 -10.95 -18.60 1.18
C SER A 80 -9.50 -18.48 1.68
N GLY A 81 -8.59 -19.27 1.13
CA GLY A 81 -7.15 -19.23 1.40
C GLY A 81 -6.37 -18.25 0.54
N ALA A 82 -7.00 -17.65 -0.47
CA ALA A 82 -6.35 -16.69 -1.34
C ALA A 82 -6.03 -15.37 -0.62
N PRO A 83 -5.01 -14.62 -1.08
CA PRO A 83 -4.73 -13.27 -0.60
C PRO A 83 -5.95 -12.35 -0.70
N ARG A 84 -6.09 -11.43 0.26
CA ARG A 84 -7.14 -10.40 0.20
C ARG A 84 -6.88 -9.44 -0.96
N VAL A 85 -7.94 -8.95 -1.57
CA VAL A 85 -7.84 -8.02 -2.70
C VAL A 85 -7.99 -6.58 -2.20
N VAL A 86 -6.96 -5.76 -2.45
CA VAL A 86 -6.99 -4.31 -2.27
C VAL A 86 -7.11 -3.67 -3.65
N LEU A 87 -8.21 -2.98 -3.94
CA LEU A 87 -8.40 -2.37 -5.25
C LEU A 87 -7.85 -0.95 -5.31
N ARG A 88 -7.00 -0.66 -6.31
CA ARG A 88 -6.59 0.70 -6.67
C ARG A 88 -7.79 1.43 -7.27
N ILE A 89 -8.22 2.54 -6.67
CA ILE A 89 -9.38 3.31 -7.11
C ILE A 89 -9.05 4.66 -7.75
N ASP A 90 -7.77 5.00 -7.84
CA ASP A 90 -7.27 6.25 -8.42
C ASP A 90 -6.17 6.03 -9.47
N TYR A 91 -5.89 7.09 -10.22
CA TYR A 91 -4.77 7.18 -11.15
C TYR A 91 -3.96 8.42 -10.82
N PRO A 92 -2.81 8.29 -10.14
CA PRO A 92 -1.91 9.40 -9.86
C PRO A 92 -1.01 9.67 -11.08
N MET A 93 -1.15 10.86 -11.67
CA MET A 93 -0.32 11.36 -12.77
C MET A 93 0.69 12.36 -12.23
N VAL A 94 1.71 11.88 -11.55
CA VAL A 94 2.77 12.69 -10.94
C VAL A 94 4.14 12.10 -11.23
N GLY A 95 5.18 12.91 -11.22
CA GLY A 95 6.55 12.48 -11.50
C GLY A 95 6.66 11.79 -12.86
N ASP A 96 7.22 10.58 -12.89
CA ASP A 96 7.41 9.78 -14.11
C ASP A 96 6.09 9.32 -14.77
N PHE A 97 4.96 9.48 -14.11
CA PHE A 97 3.64 9.07 -14.62
C PHE A 97 2.81 10.25 -15.17
N THR A 98 3.39 11.44 -15.28
CA THR A 98 2.71 12.60 -15.87
C THR A 98 2.40 12.36 -17.34
N LEU A 99 1.22 12.80 -17.77
CA LEU A 99 0.85 12.91 -19.18
C LEU A 99 1.03 14.37 -19.62
N ALA A 100 1.77 14.58 -20.70
CA ALA A 100 2.05 15.91 -21.25
C ALA A 100 2.75 16.89 -20.26
N GLY A 101 3.44 16.38 -19.25
CA GLY A 101 4.18 17.19 -18.28
C GLY A 101 3.33 17.87 -17.22
N GLU A 102 2.03 17.62 -17.17
CA GLU A 102 1.14 18.17 -16.15
C GLU A 102 0.79 17.12 -15.10
N GLU A 103 0.81 17.52 -13.83
CA GLU A 103 0.43 16.66 -12.71
C GLU A 103 -1.07 16.66 -12.53
N HIS A 104 -1.65 15.49 -12.35
CA HIS A 104 -3.08 15.30 -12.10
C HIS A 104 -3.34 14.13 -11.16
N HIS A 105 -4.55 14.10 -10.64
CA HIS A 105 -5.11 12.94 -9.92
C HIS A 105 -6.52 12.69 -10.44
N ARG A 106 -6.89 11.43 -10.67
CA ARG A 106 -8.22 11.05 -11.12
C ARG A 106 -8.71 9.81 -10.43
N MET A 107 -9.96 9.82 -10.03
CA MET A 107 -10.65 8.60 -9.61
C MET A 107 -10.96 7.73 -10.83
N ILE A 108 -10.72 6.43 -10.73
CA ILE A 108 -10.99 5.41 -11.77
C ILE A 108 -12.02 4.38 -11.34
N ALA A 109 -12.33 4.32 -10.04
CA ALA A 109 -13.42 3.54 -9.49
C ALA A 109 -13.92 4.22 -8.21
N THR A 110 -15.16 3.91 -7.80
CA THR A 110 -15.69 4.30 -6.49
C THR A 110 -15.50 3.16 -5.49
N PRO A 111 -15.51 3.44 -4.16
CA PRO A 111 -15.54 2.39 -3.14
C PRO A 111 -16.68 1.38 -3.32
N ALA A 112 -17.87 1.83 -3.72
CA ALA A 112 -19.01 0.95 -3.98
C ALA A 112 -18.75 0.02 -5.18
N GLN A 113 -18.12 0.51 -6.25
CA GLN A 113 -17.71 -0.33 -7.37
C GLN A 113 -16.64 -1.35 -6.95
N ALA A 114 -15.67 -0.95 -6.13
CA ALA A 114 -14.65 -1.85 -5.60
C ALA A 114 -15.28 -2.98 -4.77
N GLN A 115 -16.22 -2.65 -3.89
CA GLN A 115 -16.95 -3.63 -3.09
C GLN A 115 -17.77 -4.59 -3.98
N ALA A 116 -18.45 -4.07 -4.99
CA ALA A 116 -19.21 -4.89 -5.95
C ALA A 116 -18.33 -5.84 -6.77
N MET A 117 -17.04 -5.48 -6.98
CA MET A 117 -16.05 -6.34 -7.61
C MET A 117 -15.43 -7.38 -6.67
N GLY A 118 -15.79 -7.38 -5.38
CA GLY A 118 -15.29 -8.32 -4.38
C GLY A 118 -14.01 -7.88 -3.67
N ALA A 119 -13.63 -6.61 -3.74
CA ALA A 119 -12.48 -6.10 -3.01
C ALA A 119 -12.69 -6.16 -1.49
N ASP A 120 -11.64 -6.54 -0.75
CA ASP A 120 -11.62 -6.53 0.72
C ASP A 120 -11.26 -5.15 1.28
N ALA A 121 -10.58 -4.31 0.49
CA ALA A 121 -10.19 -2.94 0.82
C ALA A 121 -9.95 -2.14 -0.47
N VAL A 122 -9.80 -0.83 -0.33
CA VAL A 122 -9.35 0.05 -1.42
C VAL A 122 -8.04 0.75 -1.08
N VAL A 123 -7.33 1.21 -2.11
CA VAL A 123 -6.14 2.06 -1.96
C VAL A 123 -6.22 3.24 -2.93
N MET A 124 -5.85 4.42 -2.45
CA MET A 124 -5.63 5.61 -3.27
C MET A 124 -4.50 6.49 -2.72
N CYS A 125 -3.96 7.35 -3.57
CA CYS A 125 -2.85 8.23 -3.21
C CYS A 125 -3.32 9.54 -2.56
N LEU A 126 -2.65 9.93 -1.48
CA LEU A 126 -2.59 11.31 -1.00
C LEU A 126 -1.19 11.85 -1.29
N ILE A 127 -1.11 12.82 -2.20
CA ILE A 127 0.15 13.28 -2.76
C ILE A 127 0.45 14.70 -2.30
N SER A 128 1.62 14.91 -1.72
CA SER A 128 2.14 16.24 -1.40
C SER A 128 3.13 16.71 -2.45
N GLY A 129 3.16 18.03 -2.68
CA GLY A 129 4.13 18.70 -3.50
C GLY A 129 3.78 18.82 -4.97
N TYR A 130 2.51 18.81 -5.33
CA TYR A 130 2.08 19.11 -6.70
C TYR A 130 2.66 20.43 -7.20
N ASP A 131 2.84 20.55 -8.51
CA ASP A 131 3.23 21.79 -9.20
C ASP A 131 2.23 22.94 -8.96
N ASP A 132 0.93 22.64 -8.94
CA ASP A 132 -0.16 23.57 -8.60
C ASP A 132 -0.79 23.20 -7.25
N PRO A 133 -0.81 24.12 -6.25
CA PRO A 133 -1.45 23.88 -4.95
C PRO A 133 -2.94 23.53 -5.01
N ARG A 134 -3.65 23.94 -6.06
CA ARG A 134 -5.06 23.60 -6.25
C ARG A 134 -5.23 22.11 -6.48
N ARG A 135 -4.30 21.46 -7.19
CA ARG A 135 -4.30 20.01 -7.41
C ARG A 135 -4.08 19.22 -6.12
N GLU A 136 -3.27 19.78 -5.21
CA GLU A 136 -3.10 19.20 -3.87
C GLU A 136 -4.40 19.28 -3.06
N ALA A 137 -5.13 20.41 -3.15
CA ALA A 137 -6.44 20.56 -2.52
C ALA A 137 -7.50 19.63 -3.12
N ASP A 138 -7.55 19.51 -4.45
CA ASP A 138 -8.47 18.61 -5.16
C ASP A 138 -8.20 17.13 -4.78
N ASN A 139 -6.93 16.74 -4.64
CA ASN A 139 -6.56 15.38 -4.23
C ASN A 139 -6.95 15.11 -2.78
N LEU A 140 -6.75 16.08 -1.88
CA LEU A 140 -7.17 15.98 -0.48
C LEU A 140 -8.70 15.81 -0.37
N GLU A 141 -9.47 16.59 -1.12
CA GLU A 141 -10.94 16.48 -1.17
C GLU A 141 -11.36 15.10 -1.68
N ALA A 142 -10.74 14.59 -2.75
CA ALA A 142 -11.03 13.26 -3.28
C ALA A 142 -10.74 12.13 -2.26
N VAL A 143 -9.66 12.27 -1.46
CA VAL A 143 -9.34 11.31 -0.39
C VAL A 143 -10.40 11.35 0.72
N ALA A 144 -10.81 12.54 1.16
CA ALA A 144 -11.84 12.70 2.19
C ALA A 144 -13.18 12.11 1.73
N GLU A 145 -13.59 12.39 0.50
CA GLU A 145 -14.83 11.85 -0.08
C GLU A 145 -14.80 10.31 -0.18
N ALA A 146 -13.68 9.74 -0.66
CA ALA A 146 -13.52 8.30 -0.71
C ALA A 146 -13.55 7.66 0.69
N ALA A 147 -12.96 8.30 1.70
CA ALA A 147 -12.99 7.82 3.08
C ALA A 147 -14.42 7.78 3.63
N HIS A 148 -15.22 8.83 3.42
CA HIS A 148 -16.63 8.86 3.81
C HIS A 148 -17.45 7.76 3.12
N GLN A 149 -17.22 7.53 1.82
CA GLN A 149 -17.88 6.45 1.08
C GLN A 149 -17.46 5.08 1.62
N CYS A 150 -16.19 4.88 1.93
CA CYS A 150 -15.67 3.65 2.51
C CYS A 150 -16.30 3.36 3.88
N GLU A 151 -16.38 4.37 4.75
CA GLU A 151 -17.00 4.25 6.07
C GLU A 151 -18.49 3.87 5.95
N ALA A 152 -19.22 4.50 5.03
CA ALA A 152 -20.66 4.24 4.81
C ALA A 152 -20.98 2.79 4.42
N ILE A 153 -20.05 2.10 3.74
CA ILE A 153 -20.23 0.71 3.29
C ILE A 153 -19.38 -0.30 4.08
N GLY A 154 -18.61 0.15 5.06
CA GLY A 154 -17.75 -0.69 5.87
C GLY A 154 -16.60 -1.33 5.09
N LEU A 155 -16.03 -0.64 4.10
CA LEU A 155 -14.89 -1.10 3.29
C LEU A 155 -13.61 -0.41 3.76
N PRO A 156 -12.55 -1.14 4.21
CA PRO A 156 -11.32 -0.53 4.65
C PRO A 156 -10.64 0.30 3.56
N MET A 157 -10.06 1.45 3.96
CA MET A 157 -9.32 2.31 3.06
C MET A 157 -7.86 2.43 3.46
N ILE A 158 -6.98 2.16 2.51
CA ILE A 158 -5.55 2.41 2.61
C ILE A 158 -5.25 3.73 1.89
N VAL A 159 -4.67 4.70 2.59
CA VAL A 159 -4.15 5.90 1.94
C VAL A 159 -2.65 5.74 1.70
N GLU A 160 -2.24 5.78 0.44
CA GLU A 160 -0.86 5.84 0.02
C GLU A 160 -0.36 7.28 0.14
N ALA A 161 0.20 7.61 1.31
CA ALA A 161 0.69 8.93 1.66
C ALA A 161 2.11 9.14 1.12
N VAL A 162 2.25 9.99 0.12
CA VAL A 162 3.50 10.12 -0.64
C VAL A 162 3.88 11.56 -0.96
N VAL A 163 5.19 11.80 -1.05
CA VAL A 163 5.81 13.09 -1.37
C VAL A 163 6.39 12.97 -2.80
N TRP A 164 5.48 12.87 -3.80
CA TRP A 164 5.83 12.60 -5.19
C TRP A 164 5.65 13.77 -6.14
N GLY A 165 5.01 14.84 -5.69
CA GLY A 165 4.81 16.02 -6.54
C GLY A 165 6.14 16.65 -6.96
N SER A 166 6.17 17.26 -8.13
CA SER A 166 7.40 17.78 -8.76
C SER A 166 8.09 18.88 -7.94
N ARG A 167 7.34 19.61 -7.10
CA ARG A 167 7.95 20.62 -6.19
C ARG A 167 8.85 20.01 -5.12
N GLU A 168 8.70 18.72 -4.83
CA GLU A 168 9.51 18.04 -3.81
C GLU A 168 10.80 17.47 -4.38
N GLY A 169 10.95 17.41 -5.71
CA GLY A 169 12.17 16.98 -6.38
C GLY A 169 12.61 15.56 -6.04
N GLY A 170 11.68 14.68 -5.66
CA GLY A 170 11.96 13.28 -5.31
C GLY A 170 12.68 13.08 -3.98
N ARG A 171 12.79 14.09 -3.13
CA ARG A 171 13.44 13.97 -1.83
C ARG A 171 12.60 13.16 -0.86
N LEU A 172 13.24 12.23 -0.16
CA LEU A 172 12.68 11.55 1.00
C LEU A 172 12.89 12.43 2.25
N ASP A 173 11.92 13.29 2.53
CA ASP A 173 11.90 14.15 3.71
C ASP A 173 11.00 13.52 4.78
N ALA A 174 11.61 13.12 5.90
CA ALA A 174 10.91 12.39 6.96
C ALA A 174 9.76 13.18 7.59
N GLU A 175 9.95 14.48 7.82
CA GLU A 175 8.92 15.34 8.41
C GLU A 175 7.70 15.47 7.49
N ARG A 176 7.96 15.64 6.19
CA ARG A 176 6.88 15.71 5.19
C ARG A 176 6.16 14.38 5.04
N ILE A 177 6.89 13.27 5.00
CA ILE A 177 6.28 11.92 4.97
C ILE A 177 5.37 11.74 6.18
N ALA A 178 5.85 12.04 7.38
CA ALA A 178 5.06 11.93 8.60
C ALA A 178 3.82 12.84 8.58
N ARG A 179 3.96 14.08 8.06
CA ARG A 179 2.86 15.03 7.91
C ARG A 179 1.78 14.49 6.96
N VAL A 180 2.15 14.03 5.77
CA VAL A 180 1.18 13.51 4.78
C VAL A 180 0.50 12.24 5.29
N ALA A 181 1.25 11.35 5.95
CA ALA A 181 0.71 10.16 6.59
C ALA A 181 -0.32 10.52 7.67
N ARG A 182 -0.01 11.51 8.51
CA ARG A 182 -0.94 12.02 9.54
C ARG A 182 -2.19 12.63 8.91
N ILE A 183 -2.07 13.43 7.87
CA ILE A 183 -3.22 14.00 7.16
C ILE A 183 -4.10 12.85 6.62
N GLY A 184 -3.53 11.85 5.96
CA GLY A 184 -4.29 10.71 5.46
C GLY A 184 -5.07 9.97 6.55
N ALA A 185 -4.47 9.79 7.72
CA ALA A 185 -5.15 9.18 8.86
C ALA A 185 -6.29 10.05 9.41
N GLU A 186 -6.09 11.36 9.50
CA GLU A 186 -7.12 12.31 9.95
C GLU A 186 -8.28 12.47 8.94
N LEU A 187 -8.04 12.19 7.66
CA LEU A 187 -9.08 12.14 6.63
C LEU A 187 -9.92 10.86 6.67
N GLY A 188 -9.56 9.88 7.51
CA GLY A 188 -10.35 8.67 7.73
C GLY A 188 -9.75 7.39 7.15
N ALA A 189 -8.45 7.35 6.81
CA ALA A 189 -7.80 6.12 6.42
C ALA A 189 -7.80 5.09 7.57
N ASP A 190 -8.06 3.83 7.27
CA ASP A 190 -7.90 2.70 8.20
C ASP A 190 -6.43 2.25 8.31
N LEU A 191 -5.65 2.48 7.25
CA LEU A 191 -4.24 2.12 7.12
C LEU A 191 -3.51 3.18 6.30
N ILE A 192 -2.24 3.39 6.62
CA ILE A 192 -1.35 4.24 5.82
C ILE A 192 -0.30 3.37 5.12
N LYS A 193 -0.13 3.57 3.81
CA LYS A 193 1.02 3.11 3.03
C LYS A 193 1.95 4.31 2.84
N ALA A 194 3.15 4.28 3.42
CA ALA A 194 4.06 5.42 3.43
C ALA A 194 5.45 5.09 2.88
N GLN A 195 6.14 6.14 2.42
CA GLN A 195 7.57 6.06 2.10
C GLN A 195 8.37 5.86 3.39
N PHE A 196 9.50 5.16 3.28
CA PHE A 196 10.45 4.96 4.36
C PHE A 196 11.83 5.50 3.92
N THR A 197 12.43 6.35 4.74
CA THR A 197 13.73 6.98 4.46
C THR A 197 14.89 6.01 4.56
N GLY A 198 14.70 4.89 5.26
CA GLY A 198 15.75 3.94 5.65
C GLY A 198 16.31 4.21 7.06
N SER A 199 15.91 5.32 7.71
CA SER A 199 16.31 5.64 9.08
C SER A 199 15.35 5.02 10.10
N PRO A 200 15.85 4.24 11.07
CA PRO A 200 15.05 3.72 12.18
C PRO A 200 14.34 4.82 12.98
N GLU A 201 15.00 5.93 13.22
CA GLU A 201 14.48 7.07 13.98
C GLU A 201 13.31 7.73 13.26
N ASP A 202 13.42 7.90 11.94
CA ASP A 202 12.35 8.45 11.10
C ASP A 202 11.12 7.54 11.09
N MET A 203 11.33 6.22 11.04
CA MET A 203 10.23 5.26 11.09
C MET A 203 9.52 5.29 12.44
N GLN A 204 10.28 5.37 13.52
CA GLN A 204 9.72 5.47 14.87
C GLN A 204 8.89 6.74 15.03
N ALA A 205 9.39 7.88 14.55
CA ALA A 205 8.67 9.15 14.57
C ALA A 205 7.38 9.09 13.73
N LEU A 206 7.44 8.51 12.53
CA LEU A 206 6.28 8.30 11.67
C LEU A 206 5.23 7.42 12.36
N ALA A 207 5.62 6.27 12.91
CA ALA A 207 4.72 5.33 13.56
C ALA A 207 4.07 5.92 14.82
N GLN A 208 4.82 6.73 15.60
CA GLN A 208 4.29 7.40 16.79
C GLN A 208 3.35 8.55 16.46
N SER A 209 3.57 9.26 15.34
CA SER A 209 2.74 10.39 14.93
C SER A 209 1.45 9.97 14.19
N CYS A 210 1.37 8.73 13.72
CA CYS A 210 0.23 8.24 12.95
C CYS A 210 -0.71 7.39 13.83
N PRO A 211 -2.00 7.75 13.97
CA PRO A 211 -2.94 7.04 14.85
C PRO A 211 -3.45 5.70 14.28
N VAL A 212 -3.14 5.39 13.02
CA VAL A 212 -3.52 4.13 12.36
C VAL A 212 -2.28 3.33 11.95
N PRO A 213 -2.39 2.01 11.70
CA PRO A 213 -1.23 1.21 11.31
C PRO A 213 -0.55 1.73 10.04
N VAL A 214 0.78 1.84 10.07
CA VAL A 214 1.61 2.24 8.94
C VAL A 214 2.28 1.01 8.33
N LEU A 215 2.13 0.85 7.02
CA LEU A 215 2.86 -0.12 6.21
C LEU A 215 3.80 0.64 5.27
N VAL A 216 5.04 0.17 5.14
CA VAL A 216 6.00 0.87 4.29
C VAL A 216 5.94 0.41 2.84
N LEU A 217 6.12 1.33 1.90
CA LEU A 217 6.27 1.01 0.49
C LEU A 217 7.73 0.68 0.12
N GLY A 218 7.90 -0.14 -0.93
CA GLY A 218 9.22 -0.72 -1.26
C GLY A 218 10.15 0.18 -2.07
N GLY A 219 9.67 1.27 -2.64
CA GLY A 219 10.47 2.15 -3.49
C GLY A 219 11.04 1.48 -4.76
N ALA A 220 12.27 1.84 -5.13
CA ALA A 220 13.00 1.25 -6.24
C ALA A 220 13.33 -0.23 -5.98
N ALA A 221 13.57 -1.00 -7.04
CA ALA A 221 13.99 -2.39 -6.91
C ALA A 221 15.37 -2.47 -6.24
N MET A 222 15.48 -3.29 -5.20
CA MET A 222 16.72 -3.63 -4.52
C MET A 222 17.17 -5.00 -5.01
N ASN A 223 18.31 -5.06 -5.71
CA ASN A 223 18.86 -6.33 -6.22
C ASN A 223 19.61 -7.13 -5.15
N ASP A 224 19.93 -6.53 -4.02
CA ASP A 224 20.56 -7.17 -2.86
C ASP A 224 19.49 -7.62 -1.86
N ASP A 225 19.31 -8.93 -1.73
CA ASP A 225 18.36 -9.54 -0.81
C ASP A 225 18.69 -9.25 0.67
N ALA A 226 19.96 -9.11 1.00
CA ALA A 226 20.37 -8.76 2.37
C ALA A 226 20.02 -7.29 2.68
N ALA A 227 20.18 -6.40 1.71
CA ALA A 227 19.73 -5.00 1.82
C ALA A 227 18.21 -4.90 1.97
N LEU A 228 17.44 -5.65 1.15
CA LEU A 228 15.99 -5.70 1.27
C LEU A 228 15.56 -6.23 2.64
N ALA A 229 16.22 -7.27 3.14
CA ALA A 229 15.91 -7.83 4.45
C ALA A 229 16.25 -6.85 5.59
N ARG A 230 17.35 -6.11 5.51
CA ARG A 230 17.69 -5.06 6.49
C ARG A 230 16.64 -3.95 6.46
N PHE A 231 16.36 -3.38 5.28
CA PHE A 231 15.38 -2.32 5.10
C PHE A 231 14.00 -2.71 5.68
N THR A 232 13.55 -3.94 5.40
CA THR A 232 12.29 -4.45 5.91
C THR A 232 12.29 -4.58 7.44
N ARG A 233 13.37 -5.15 8.01
CA ARG A 233 13.49 -5.32 9.47
C ARG A 233 13.59 -3.97 10.18
N ASP A 234 14.38 -3.05 9.68
CA ASP A 234 14.53 -1.71 10.25
C ASP A 234 13.18 -0.99 10.32
N ALA A 235 12.33 -1.14 9.29
CA ALA A 235 10.98 -0.62 9.32
C ALA A 235 10.11 -1.30 10.38
N LEU A 236 10.08 -2.63 10.44
CA LEU A 236 9.24 -3.40 11.37
C LEU A 236 9.65 -3.21 12.83
N ASP A 237 10.95 -3.19 13.12
CA ASP A 237 11.48 -2.99 14.48
C ASP A 237 11.16 -1.60 15.03
N ASN A 238 10.94 -0.63 14.15
CA ASN A 238 10.66 0.76 14.50
C ASN A 238 9.20 1.18 14.31
N GLY A 239 8.29 0.21 14.26
CA GLY A 239 6.85 0.45 14.42
C GLY A 239 6.02 0.29 13.16
N ALA A 240 6.60 -0.02 12.00
CA ALA A 240 5.81 -0.42 10.85
C ALA A 240 5.03 -1.71 11.14
N ARG A 241 3.80 -1.80 10.65
CA ARG A 241 2.92 -2.96 10.83
C ARG A 241 2.95 -3.91 9.64
N GLY A 242 3.87 -3.69 8.72
CA GLY A 242 4.05 -4.51 7.55
C GLY A 242 4.62 -3.73 6.37
N VAL A 243 4.54 -4.37 5.22
CA VAL A 243 5.03 -3.82 3.96
C VAL A 243 4.00 -3.95 2.85
N ILE A 244 4.03 -3.01 1.90
CA ILE A 244 3.26 -3.06 0.65
C ILE A 244 4.27 -2.86 -0.50
N PHE A 245 4.88 -3.96 -0.95
CA PHE A 245 5.96 -3.91 -1.93
C PHE A 245 5.49 -4.34 -3.33
N GLY A 246 5.91 -3.59 -4.34
CA GLY A 246 5.72 -3.94 -5.74
C GLY A 246 6.99 -4.57 -6.32
N ARG A 247 7.86 -3.76 -6.91
CA ARG A 247 9.09 -4.19 -7.60
C ARG A 247 9.96 -5.14 -6.77
N ASN A 248 10.10 -4.88 -5.50
CA ASN A 248 10.87 -5.72 -4.57
C ASN A 248 10.23 -7.09 -4.28
N ALA A 249 8.95 -7.26 -4.58
CA ALA A 249 8.24 -8.53 -4.43
C ALA A 249 8.25 -9.36 -5.73
N TRP A 250 7.74 -8.78 -6.84
CA TRP A 250 7.45 -9.54 -8.05
C TRP A 250 8.39 -9.26 -9.24
N GLN A 251 9.15 -8.15 -9.25
CA GLN A 251 10.13 -7.87 -10.30
C GLN A 251 11.44 -8.63 -10.02
N ARG A 252 11.34 -9.94 -10.02
CA ARG A 252 12.39 -10.90 -9.71
C ARG A 252 12.38 -12.02 -10.75
N GLU A 253 13.49 -12.73 -10.91
CA GLU A 253 13.60 -13.86 -11.81
C GLU A 253 12.52 -14.92 -11.55
N SER A 254 12.22 -15.19 -10.29
CA SER A 254 11.06 -15.98 -9.85
C SER A 254 10.13 -15.14 -8.96
N VAL A 255 8.96 -14.80 -9.47
CA VAL A 255 7.93 -14.03 -8.76
C VAL A 255 7.53 -14.71 -7.45
N THR A 256 7.21 -16.02 -7.51
CA THR A 256 6.82 -16.79 -6.31
C THR A 256 7.90 -16.77 -5.24
N GLN A 257 9.16 -17.12 -5.60
CA GLN A 257 10.25 -17.13 -4.61
C GLN A 257 10.56 -15.76 -4.02
N GLY A 258 10.45 -14.68 -4.84
CA GLY A 258 10.63 -13.32 -4.36
C GLY A 258 9.62 -12.94 -3.29
N ILE A 259 8.35 -13.29 -3.52
CA ILE A 259 7.26 -13.02 -2.57
C ILE A 259 7.36 -13.93 -1.33
N GLU A 260 7.59 -15.24 -1.48
CA GLU A 260 7.79 -16.16 -0.36
C GLU A 260 8.92 -15.71 0.57
N ARG A 261 10.02 -15.23 -0.02
CA ARG A 261 11.14 -14.66 0.74
C ARG A 261 10.71 -13.43 1.53
N LEU A 262 9.98 -12.50 0.90
CA LEU A 262 9.48 -11.30 1.56
C LEU A 262 8.50 -11.65 2.70
N VAL A 263 7.57 -12.56 2.47
CA VAL A 263 6.66 -13.12 3.49
C VAL A 263 7.47 -13.71 4.64
N GLY A 264 8.53 -14.48 4.33
CA GLY A 264 9.44 -15.04 5.33
C GLY A 264 10.19 -13.97 6.15
N ILE A 265 10.63 -12.87 5.52
CA ILE A 265 11.29 -11.75 6.22
C ILE A 265 10.30 -11.09 7.18
N VAL A 266 9.08 -10.82 6.74
CA VAL A 266 8.06 -10.12 7.55
C VAL A 266 7.64 -10.99 8.74
N HIS A 267 7.33 -12.26 8.54
CA HIS A 267 6.66 -13.06 9.57
C HIS A 267 7.60 -13.90 10.45
N LYS A 268 8.79 -14.29 9.98
CA LYS A 268 9.78 -14.95 10.85
C LYS A 268 10.35 -14.00 11.91
N TYR A 269 10.17 -12.69 11.70
CA TYR A 269 10.65 -11.66 12.61
C TYR A 269 9.71 -11.41 13.80
N GLY A 270 8.39 -11.55 13.62
CA GLY A 270 7.35 -11.33 14.64
C GLY A 270 7.29 -12.36 15.77
N GLY A 271 8.19 -13.31 15.82
CA GLY A 271 8.22 -14.41 16.81
C GLY A 271 9.18 -14.17 17.99
N LYS A 272 9.35 -12.92 18.48
CA LYS A 272 10.06 -12.64 19.74
C LYS A 272 9.10 -12.22 20.83
#